data_92847eef8fd7198fc5f150b8e1eb3647
#
_entry.id   92847eef8fd7198fc5f150b8e1eb3647
#
_cell.length_a   1.000
_cell.length_b   1.000
_cell.length_c   1.000
_cell.angle_alpha   90.00
_cell.angle_beta   90.00
_cell.angle_gamma   90.00
#
_symmetry.space_group_name_H-M   'P 1'
#
loop_
_entity.id
_entity.type
_entity.pdbx_description
1 polymer ?
#
loop_
_entity_poly.entity_id
_entity_poly.type
_entity_poly.pdbx_seq_one_letter_code
_entity_poly.pdbx_strand_id
1 'polypeptide(L)'
;MKMKNHTKTMLIPCAAAALTLGSSMMAFAATGWLQEDEIWHYYDRNGDEVTSSWKKSGNDWFWLDEDGEMAVSQLVEDNDNYYYVDESGVMVRNQWRELENDDPQDDDEPDTVWYYFGADGKAYKAKDSGRVNFKTIVRADGATKKYAFDEEGKMLYGWIDEQGERQTGDDAWQTGLYYLGGPDDGAMRSHQWERLDAI
;
A
#
# COMPACT_ATOMS: atom_id res chain seq x y z
N MET A 1 -27.82 -12.45 17.76
CA MET A 1 -28.06 -11.80 16.47
C MET A 1 -26.93 -12.19 15.53
N LYS A 2 -27.17 -13.09 14.57
CA LYS A 2 -26.12 -13.66 13.69
C LYS A 2 -25.83 -12.68 12.57
N MET A 3 -24.64 -12.11 12.55
CA MET A 3 -24.16 -11.34 11.39
C MET A 3 -23.84 -12.30 10.25
N LYS A 4 -24.55 -12.14 9.13
CA LYS A 4 -24.24 -12.84 7.88
C LYS A 4 -23.07 -12.11 7.19
N ASN A 5 -21.91 -12.73 7.16
CA ASN A 5 -20.83 -12.32 6.28
C ASN A 5 -21.27 -12.55 4.84
N HIS A 6 -21.51 -11.48 4.10
CA HIS A 6 -21.65 -11.54 2.66
C HIS A 6 -20.23 -11.47 2.06
N THR A 7 -19.63 -12.60 1.79
CA THR A 7 -18.47 -12.72 0.91
C THR A 7 -18.92 -12.24 -0.47
N LYS A 8 -18.55 -11.04 -0.85
CA LYS A 8 -18.71 -10.56 -2.23
C LYS A 8 -17.64 -11.27 -3.06
N THR A 9 -18.00 -12.35 -3.72
CA THR A 9 -17.19 -12.94 -4.77
C THR A 9 -17.11 -11.91 -5.90
N MET A 10 -15.99 -11.22 -5.99
CA MET A 10 -15.70 -10.30 -7.08
C MET A 10 -15.33 -11.14 -8.30
N LEU A 11 -16.25 -11.25 -9.24
CA LEU A 11 -15.96 -11.85 -10.54
C LEU A 11 -15.05 -10.89 -11.31
N ILE A 12 -13.76 -11.22 -11.41
CA ILE A 12 -12.87 -10.61 -12.38
C ILE A 12 -13.48 -10.95 -13.75
N PRO A 13 -13.77 -9.97 -14.62
CA PRO A 13 -14.25 -10.28 -15.95
C PRO A 13 -13.10 -10.81 -16.81
N CYS A 14 -12.68 -12.04 -16.54
CA CYS A 14 -11.85 -12.80 -17.44
C CYS A 14 -12.75 -13.38 -18.52
N ALA A 15 -12.44 -13.10 -19.78
CA ALA A 15 -12.92 -13.90 -20.88
C ALA A 15 -12.26 -15.30 -20.74
N ALA A 16 -12.80 -16.12 -19.85
CA ALA A 16 -12.39 -17.49 -19.69
C ALA A 16 -12.87 -18.25 -20.93
N ALA A 17 -11.97 -18.57 -21.85
CA ALA A 17 -12.21 -19.61 -22.83
C ALA A 17 -12.20 -20.93 -22.07
N ALA A 18 -13.39 -21.48 -21.74
CA ALA A 18 -13.54 -22.81 -21.20
C ALA A 18 -13.07 -23.83 -22.26
N LEU A 19 -11.90 -24.41 -22.05
CA LEU A 19 -11.41 -25.54 -22.84
C LEU A 19 -12.07 -26.81 -22.35
N THR A 20 -13.09 -27.29 -23.08
CA THR A 20 -13.63 -28.63 -22.91
C THR A 20 -12.58 -29.66 -23.36
N LEU A 21 -12.25 -30.58 -22.47
CA LEU A 21 -11.38 -31.72 -22.71
C LEU A 21 -11.93 -32.63 -23.81
N GLY A 22 -11.41 -32.48 -25.01
CA GLY A 22 -11.60 -33.36 -26.14
C GLY A 22 -10.25 -33.60 -26.82
N SER A 23 -9.73 -34.83 -26.67
CA SER A 23 -8.47 -35.37 -27.12
C SER A 23 -8.01 -34.93 -28.52
N SER A 24 -7.07 -34.00 -28.55
CA SER A 24 -5.93 -33.92 -29.49
C SER A 24 -4.99 -32.83 -28.97
N MET A 25 -3.79 -33.24 -28.55
CA MET A 25 -2.75 -32.33 -28.09
C MET A 25 -2.27 -31.43 -29.21
N MET A 26 -2.92 -30.31 -29.40
CA MET A 26 -2.25 -29.11 -29.85
C MET A 26 -2.06 -28.28 -28.60
N ALA A 27 -0.82 -28.18 -28.13
CA ALA A 27 -0.45 -27.27 -27.06
C ALA A 27 -0.68 -25.84 -27.57
N PHE A 28 -1.90 -25.35 -27.45
CA PHE A 28 -2.12 -23.92 -27.48
C PHE A 28 -1.50 -23.37 -26.20
N ALA A 29 -0.41 -22.63 -26.33
CA ALA A 29 0.12 -21.88 -25.22
C ALA A 29 -1.03 -21.03 -24.65
N ALA A 30 -1.33 -21.21 -23.37
CA ALA A 30 -2.30 -20.39 -22.69
C ALA A 30 -1.83 -18.93 -22.78
N THR A 31 -2.73 -18.00 -23.03
CA THR A 31 -2.40 -16.57 -23.09
C THR A 31 -3.42 -15.80 -22.24
N GLY A 32 -2.94 -14.79 -21.53
CA GLY A 32 -3.77 -14.02 -20.60
C GLY A 32 -3.80 -14.63 -19.20
N TRP A 33 -4.80 -14.29 -18.44
CA TRP A 33 -4.98 -14.75 -17.07
C TRP A 33 -5.44 -16.22 -17.03
N LEU A 34 -4.76 -17.01 -16.23
CA LEU A 34 -5.08 -18.42 -15.97
C LEU A 34 -5.04 -18.66 -14.46
N GLN A 35 -5.99 -19.43 -13.94
CA GLN A 35 -6.02 -19.84 -12.55
C GLN A 35 -5.59 -21.31 -12.44
N GLU A 36 -4.53 -21.57 -11.67
CA GLU A 36 -4.00 -22.89 -11.36
C GLU A 36 -3.95 -23.06 -9.84
N ASP A 37 -4.51 -24.11 -9.29
CA ASP A 37 -4.56 -24.40 -7.85
C ASP A 37 -5.02 -23.20 -6.97
N GLU A 38 -6.03 -22.45 -7.45
CA GLU A 38 -6.59 -21.23 -6.82
C GLU A 38 -5.69 -19.98 -6.93
N ILE A 39 -4.51 -20.05 -7.53
CA ILE A 39 -3.57 -18.94 -7.75
C ILE A 39 -3.72 -18.44 -9.19
N TRP A 40 -3.67 -17.11 -9.36
CA TRP A 40 -3.73 -16.50 -10.67
C TRP A 40 -2.33 -16.26 -11.23
N HIS A 41 -2.13 -16.69 -12.50
CA HIS A 41 -0.94 -16.48 -13.31
C HIS A 41 -1.30 -15.69 -14.58
N TYR A 42 -0.31 -15.10 -15.21
CA TYR A 42 -0.50 -14.42 -16.49
C TYR A 42 0.51 -14.90 -17.51
N TYR A 43 0.04 -15.31 -18.69
CA TYR A 43 0.85 -15.75 -19.81
C TYR A 43 0.81 -14.71 -20.94
N ASP A 44 1.97 -14.38 -21.49
CA ASP A 44 2.08 -13.42 -22.57
C ASP A 44 1.59 -13.99 -23.93
N ARG A 45 1.76 -13.24 -25.02
CA ARG A 45 1.30 -13.65 -26.35
C ARG A 45 2.08 -14.85 -26.93
N ASN A 46 3.25 -15.13 -26.41
CA ASN A 46 4.08 -16.26 -26.81
C ASN A 46 3.74 -17.51 -26.00
N GLY A 47 2.95 -17.36 -24.92
CA GLY A 47 2.66 -18.39 -23.96
C GLY A 47 3.72 -18.51 -22.86
N ASP A 48 4.59 -17.50 -22.73
CA ASP A 48 5.56 -17.43 -21.64
C ASP A 48 4.91 -16.84 -20.40
N GLU A 49 5.18 -17.42 -19.24
CA GLU A 49 4.71 -16.92 -17.96
C GLU A 49 5.36 -15.58 -17.62
N VAL A 50 4.56 -14.66 -17.13
CA VAL A 50 5.03 -13.33 -16.76
C VAL A 50 5.29 -13.27 -15.28
N THR A 51 6.48 -12.83 -14.90
CA THR A 51 6.93 -12.66 -13.52
C THR A 51 7.38 -11.24 -13.25
N SER A 52 7.48 -10.84 -11.97
CA SER A 52 8.00 -9.54 -11.50
C SER A 52 7.48 -8.36 -12.31
N SER A 53 6.16 -8.32 -12.56
CA SER A 53 5.59 -7.33 -13.49
C SER A 53 4.14 -6.99 -13.19
N TRP A 54 3.80 -5.73 -13.43
CA TRP A 54 2.43 -5.26 -13.41
C TRP A 54 1.66 -5.68 -14.67
N LYS A 55 0.46 -6.20 -14.47
CA LYS A 55 -0.50 -6.48 -15.55
C LYS A 55 -1.81 -5.76 -15.32
N LYS A 56 -2.33 -5.18 -16.41
CA LYS A 56 -3.61 -4.48 -16.39
C LYS A 56 -4.73 -5.40 -16.86
N SER A 57 -5.83 -5.43 -16.11
CA SER A 57 -7.08 -6.05 -16.53
C SER A 57 -8.23 -5.06 -16.31
N GLY A 58 -8.89 -4.67 -17.38
CA GLY A 58 -9.88 -3.59 -17.30
C GLY A 58 -9.27 -2.26 -16.86
N ASN A 59 -9.71 -1.76 -15.72
CA ASN A 59 -9.18 -0.53 -15.09
C ASN A 59 -8.18 -0.81 -13.96
N ASP A 60 -7.99 -2.07 -13.60
CA ASP A 60 -7.23 -2.49 -12.43
C ASP A 60 -5.86 -3.01 -12.81
N TRP A 61 -4.91 -2.86 -11.89
CA TRP A 61 -3.55 -3.34 -12.02
C TRP A 61 -3.31 -4.44 -10.99
N PHE A 62 -2.58 -5.47 -11.40
CA PHE A 62 -2.23 -6.64 -10.62
C PHE A 62 -0.73 -6.87 -10.72
N TRP A 63 -0.11 -7.30 -9.66
CA TRP A 63 1.30 -7.65 -9.63
C TRP A 63 1.47 -9.16 -9.74
N LEU A 64 2.34 -9.61 -10.65
CA LEU A 64 2.86 -10.98 -10.69
C LEU A 64 4.23 -10.94 -10.00
N ASP A 65 4.43 -11.76 -9.00
CA ASP A 65 5.69 -11.85 -8.26
C ASP A 65 6.79 -12.59 -9.05
N GLU A 66 7.87 -12.97 -8.39
CA GLU A 66 9.00 -13.66 -9.01
C GLU A 66 8.67 -15.10 -9.46
N ASP A 67 7.68 -15.71 -8.82
CA ASP A 67 7.18 -17.04 -9.13
C ASP A 67 6.03 -17.02 -10.16
N GLY A 68 5.63 -15.83 -10.62
CA GLY A 68 4.52 -15.63 -11.56
C GLY A 68 3.14 -15.66 -10.91
N GLU A 69 3.07 -15.72 -9.59
CA GLU A 69 1.83 -15.73 -8.85
C GLU A 69 1.27 -14.31 -8.66
N MET A 70 -0.03 -14.16 -8.76
CA MET A 70 -0.69 -12.87 -8.52
C MET A 70 -0.67 -12.53 -7.02
N ALA A 71 0.02 -11.46 -6.67
CA ALA A 71 0.12 -10.94 -5.31
C ALA A 71 -1.24 -10.51 -4.76
N VAL A 72 -1.50 -10.80 -3.48
CA VAL A 72 -2.72 -10.39 -2.75
C VAL A 72 -2.37 -9.94 -1.34
N SER A 73 -3.07 -8.93 -0.82
CA SER A 73 -2.95 -8.42 0.55
C SER A 73 -1.50 -8.14 0.99
N GLN A 74 -0.69 -7.57 0.11
CA GLN A 74 0.73 -7.32 0.41
C GLN A 74 1.27 -6.03 -0.17
N LEU A 75 2.34 -5.55 0.45
CA LEU A 75 3.17 -4.47 -0.07
C LEU A 75 4.06 -5.02 -1.20
N VAL A 76 4.14 -4.29 -2.28
CA VAL A 76 4.96 -4.63 -3.46
C VAL A 76 5.99 -3.53 -3.64
N GLU A 77 7.26 -3.90 -3.69
CA GLU A 77 8.33 -2.99 -4.07
C GLU A 77 8.66 -3.17 -5.56
N ASP A 78 8.60 -2.08 -6.30
CA ASP A 78 8.97 -2.05 -7.72
C ASP A 78 9.65 -0.73 -8.07
N ASN A 79 10.90 -0.79 -8.55
CA ASN A 79 11.71 0.36 -8.95
C ASN A 79 11.78 1.48 -7.87
N ASP A 80 12.17 1.14 -6.67
CA ASP A 80 12.25 2.03 -5.50
C ASP A 80 10.91 2.70 -5.13
N ASN A 81 9.79 2.14 -5.53
CA ASN A 81 8.47 2.59 -5.12
C ASN A 81 7.72 1.45 -4.45
N TYR A 82 6.90 1.81 -3.47
CA TYR A 82 6.02 0.88 -2.78
C TYR A 82 4.59 1.03 -3.30
N TYR A 83 3.94 -0.10 -3.48
CA TYR A 83 2.54 -0.24 -3.88
C TYR A 83 1.86 -1.22 -2.94
N TYR A 84 0.57 -1.18 -2.85
CA TYR A 84 -0.19 -2.20 -2.13
C TYR A 84 -1.25 -2.82 -3.04
N VAL A 85 -1.34 -4.13 -3.01
CA VAL A 85 -2.42 -4.88 -3.64
C VAL A 85 -3.35 -5.41 -2.55
N ASP A 86 -4.66 -5.25 -2.76
CA ASP A 86 -5.67 -5.67 -1.79
C ASP A 86 -5.94 -7.19 -1.81
N GLU A 87 -6.92 -7.63 -1.04
CA GLU A 87 -7.34 -9.03 -0.94
C GLU A 87 -7.81 -9.65 -2.28
N SER A 88 -8.11 -8.82 -3.27
CA SER A 88 -8.45 -9.21 -4.63
C SER A 88 -7.27 -9.11 -5.59
N GLY A 89 -6.09 -8.74 -5.12
CA GLY A 89 -4.89 -8.47 -5.91
C GLY A 89 -4.90 -7.13 -6.64
N VAL A 90 -5.92 -6.27 -6.42
CA VAL A 90 -6.04 -4.99 -7.09
C VAL A 90 -5.13 -3.94 -6.46
N MET A 91 -4.36 -3.24 -7.27
CA MET A 91 -3.52 -2.13 -6.84
C MET A 91 -4.35 -0.99 -6.22
N VAL A 92 -4.04 -0.66 -4.97
CA VAL A 92 -4.71 0.40 -4.21
C VAL A 92 -4.27 1.78 -4.70
N ARG A 93 -5.22 2.72 -4.76
CA ARG A 93 -4.98 4.11 -5.18
C ARG A 93 -5.84 5.09 -4.39
N ASN A 94 -5.30 6.28 -4.13
CA ASN A 94 -5.97 7.37 -3.39
C ASN A 94 -6.55 6.91 -2.04
N GLN A 95 -5.80 6.05 -1.33
CA GLN A 95 -6.28 5.45 -0.09
C GLN A 95 -5.16 5.29 0.93
N TRP A 96 -5.55 5.37 2.20
CA TRP A 96 -4.75 4.96 3.33
C TRP A 96 -4.80 3.44 3.50
N ARG A 97 -3.69 2.85 3.95
CA ARG A 97 -3.60 1.48 4.42
C ARG A 97 -2.80 1.43 5.71
N GLU A 98 -3.35 0.72 6.66
CA GLU A 98 -2.68 0.31 7.87
C GLU A 98 -2.08 -1.07 7.64
N LEU A 99 -0.80 -1.23 7.90
CA LEU A 99 -0.05 -2.47 7.71
C LEU A 99 0.71 -2.80 8.98
N GLU A 100 1.04 -4.08 9.19
CA GLU A 100 1.92 -4.49 10.27
C GLU A 100 3.28 -3.80 10.15
N ASN A 101 3.88 -3.44 11.27
CA ASN A 101 5.22 -2.89 11.33
C ASN A 101 6.21 -4.04 11.52
N ASP A 102 6.67 -4.60 10.40
CA ASP A 102 7.54 -5.78 10.41
C ASP A 102 8.97 -5.50 10.91
N ASP A 103 9.36 -4.23 11.00
CA ASP A 103 10.70 -3.81 11.42
C ASP A 103 10.62 -2.56 12.33
N PRO A 104 10.09 -2.69 13.57
CA PRO A 104 10.11 -1.59 14.52
C PRO A 104 11.54 -1.30 14.97
N GLN A 105 11.96 -0.04 14.90
CA GLN A 105 13.31 0.39 15.26
C GLN A 105 13.47 0.58 16.77
N ASP A 106 12.37 0.82 17.48
CA ASP A 106 12.30 1.05 18.92
C ASP A 106 11.11 0.32 19.55
N ASP A 107 11.23 -0.04 20.81
CA ASP A 107 10.15 -0.67 21.61
C ASP A 107 8.90 0.23 21.76
N ASP A 108 9.04 1.53 21.52
CA ASP A 108 7.96 2.53 21.58
C ASP A 108 7.27 2.77 20.23
N GLU A 109 7.67 2.06 19.19
CA GLU A 109 7.01 2.14 17.90
C GLU A 109 5.71 1.33 17.89
N PRO A 110 4.69 1.78 17.16
CA PRO A 110 3.44 1.06 17.08
C PRO A 110 3.58 -0.24 16.30
N ASP A 111 2.75 -1.23 16.63
CA ASP A 111 2.66 -2.53 15.95
C ASP A 111 2.21 -2.38 14.48
N THR A 112 1.59 -1.25 14.14
CA THR A 112 1.10 -0.96 12.79
C THR A 112 1.58 0.40 12.33
N VAL A 113 1.74 0.54 11.01
CA VAL A 113 2.15 1.78 10.33
C VAL A 113 1.20 2.13 9.19
N TRP A 114 1.08 3.40 8.92
CA TRP A 114 0.18 3.91 7.88
C TRP A 114 0.91 4.32 6.62
N TYR A 115 0.37 3.91 5.49
CA TYR A 115 0.80 4.34 4.15
C TYR A 115 -0.34 5.08 3.45
N TYR A 116 0.00 6.02 2.60
CA TYR A 116 -0.95 6.61 1.67
C TYR A 116 -0.52 6.36 0.23
N PHE A 117 -1.34 5.64 -0.51
CA PHE A 117 -1.12 5.36 -1.92
C PHE A 117 -1.78 6.44 -2.78
N GLY A 118 -1.00 7.10 -3.62
CA GLY A 118 -1.45 8.18 -4.50
C GLY A 118 -2.32 7.71 -5.67
N ALA A 119 -2.64 8.61 -6.58
CA ALA A 119 -3.46 8.32 -7.75
C ALA A 119 -2.80 7.34 -8.74
N ASP A 120 -1.47 7.29 -8.74
CA ASP A 120 -0.67 6.37 -9.54
C ASP A 120 -0.39 5.02 -8.83
N GLY A 121 -0.91 4.84 -7.61
CA GLY A 121 -0.71 3.67 -6.78
C GLY A 121 0.57 3.68 -5.96
N LYS A 122 1.46 4.64 -6.15
CA LYS A 122 2.70 4.74 -5.38
C LYS A 122 2.43 5.24 -3.97
N ALA A 123 3.08 4.63 -2.98
CA ALA A 123 3.14 5.19 -1.65
C ALA A 123 3.80 6.58 -1.68
N TYR A 124 3.24 7.53 -0.93
CA TYR A 124 3.95 8.76 -0.67
C TYR A 124 5.13 8.47 0.22
N LYS A 125 6.29 9.02 -0.10
CA LYS A 125 7.51 8.87 0.67
C LYS A 125 8.31 10.17 0.72
N ALA A 126 9.29 10.23 1.61
CA ALA A 126 10.25 11.32 1.67
C ALA A 126 10.91 11.54 0.31
N LYS A 127 11.35 12.77 0.09
CA LYS A 127 12.23 13.10 -1.04
C LYS A 127 13.65 13.17 -0.52
N ASP A 128 14.59 12.71 -1.31
CA ASP A 128 16.02 12.92 -1.09
C ASP A 128 16.37 14.40 -1.25
N SER A 129 15.97 15.23 -0.28
CA SER A 129 16.17 16.69 -0.27
C SER A 129 16.81 17.20 1.02
N GLY A 130 17.08 16.30 1.98
CA GLY A 130 17.59 16.65 3.31
C GLY A 130 16.63 17.49 4.15
N ARG A 131 15.34 17.54 3.75
CA ARG A 131 14.28 18.25 4.49
C ARG A 131 12.95 17.50 4.37
N VAL A 132 12.19 17.52 5.46
CA VAL A 132 10.82 16.98 5.45
C VAL A 132 9.98 17.61 4.35
N ASN A 133 9.26 16.78 3.60
CA ASN A 133 8.31 17.24 2.59
C ASN A 133 6.89 16.83 2.96
N PHE A 134 6.00 17.82 3.07
CA PHE A 134 4.62 17.58 3.40
C PHE A 134 3.77 17.30 2.17
N LYS A 135 2.90 16.30 2.29
CA LYS A 135 1.85 15.97 1.32
C LYS A 135 0.51 16.46 1.84
N THR A 136 -0.26 17.06 0.96
CA THR A 136 -1.61 17.52 1.26
C THR A 136 -2.60 16.44 0.83
N ILE A 137 -3.35 15.90 1.77
CA ILE A 137 -4.30 14.81 1.55
C ILE A 137 -5.69 15.25 1.99
N VAL A 138 -6.69 14.95 1.17
CA VAL A 138 -8.10 15.17 1.49
C VAL A 138 -8.61 13.96 2.28
N ARG A 139 -9.13 14.20 3.47
CA ARG A 139 -9.71 13.17 4.34
C ARG A 139 -11.12 12.80 3.90
N ALA A 140 -11.64 11.70 4.43
CA ALA A 140 -13.01 11.24 4.15
C ALA A 140 -14.10 12.26 4.54
N ASP A 141 -13.82 13.12 5.53
CA ASP A 141 -14.70 14.20 5.96
C ASP A 141 -14.62 15.46 5.07
N GLY A 142 -13.79 15.42 4.01
CA GLY A 142 -13.53 16.52 3.10
C GLY A 142 -12.48 17.53 3.61
N ALA A 143 -11.99 17.39 4.84
CA ALA A 143 -10.95 18.26 5.37
C ALA A 143 -9.59 17.95 4.69
N THR A 144 -8.83 19.00 4.45
CA THR A 144 -7.48 18.90 3.89
C THR A 144 -6.44 19.02 5.00
N LYS A 145 -5.56 18.03 5.11
CA LYS A 145 -4.49 17.99 6.12
C LYS A 145 -3.14 17.73 5.44
N LYS A 146 -2.07 18.12 6.15
CA LYS A 146 -0.70 17.86 5.73
C LYS A 146 -0.14 16.70 6.53
N TYR A 147 0.53 15.80 5.83
CA TYR A 147 1.20 14.62 6.35
C TYR A 147 2.62 14.57 5.84
N ALA A 148 3.51 13.90 6.55
CA ALA A 148 4.85 13.58 6.12
C ALA A 148 5.06 12.06 6.19
N PHE A 149 6.02 11.57 5.42
CA PHE A 149 6.33 10.15 5.30
C PHE A 149 7.85 10.00 5.33
N ASP A 150 8.34 8.87 5.79
CA ASP A 150 9.76 8.52 5.72
C ASP A 150 10.18 8.04 4.31
N GLU A 151 11.40 7.52 4.19
CA GLU A 151 11.94 7.01 2.93
C GLU A 151 11.28 5.69 2.49
N GLU A 152 10.77 4.89 3.42
CA GLU A 152 10.01 3.67 3.19
C GLU A 152 8.53 3.92 2.90
N GLY A 153 8.06 5.17 3.10
CA GLY A 153 6.66 5.57 2.89
C GLY A 153 5.77 5.39 4.10
N LYS A 154 6.32 5.10 5.28
CA LYS A 154 5.59 5.06 6.54
C LYS A 154 5.22 6.49 6.95
N MET A 155 4.00 6.69 7.42
CA MET A 155 3.52 7.99 7.89
C MET A 155 4.24 8.41 9.17
N LEU A 156 4.82 9.60 9.16
CA LEU A 156 5.45 10.19 10.35
C LEU A 156 4.40 10.72 11.33
N TYR A 157 4.72 10.66 12.63
CA TYR A 157 3.87 11.12 13.73
C TYR A 157 4.72 11.68 14.88
N GLY A 158 4.07 12.35 15.85
CA GLY A 158 4.75 12.95 16.97
C GLY A 158 5.53 14.22 16.60
N TRP A 159 6.56 14.51 17.37
CA TRP A 159 7.48 15.60 17.09
C TRP A 159 8.54 15.16 16.07
N ILE A 160 8.72 15.96 15.03
CA ILE A 160 9.77 15.77 14.02
C ILE A 160 10.58 17.05 13.84
N ASP A 161 11.84 16.90 13.48
CA ASP A 161 12.72 18.03 13.15
C ASP A 161 12.57 18.50 11.69
N GLU A 162 13.49 19.37 11.24
CA GLU A 162 13.50 19.91 9.87
C GLU A 162 13.79 18.82 8.82
N GLN A 163 14.50 17.76 9.17
CA GLN A 163 14.86 16.65 8.31
C GLN A 163 13.72 15.62 8.21
N GLY A 164 12.84 15.58 9.19
CA GLY A 164 11.76 14.59 9.31
C GLY A 164 12.10 13.49 10.30
N GLU A 165 13.20 13.64 11.03
CA GLU A 165 13.59 12.68 12.06
C GLU A 165 12.69 12.82 13.29
N ARG A 166 12.16 11.71 13.77
CA ARG A 166 11.29 11.67 14.93
C ARG A 166 12.07 11.99 16.21
N GLN A 167 11.54 12.91 16.98
CA GLN A 167 12.07 13.30 18.28
C GLN A 167 11.27 12.59 19.37
N THR A 168 11.94 11.86 20.25
CA THR A 168 11.33 11.04 21.31
C THR A 168 11.71 11.54 22.71
N GLY A 169 10.99 11.07 23.75
CA GLY A 169 11.21 11.45 25.14
C GLY A 169 10.51 12.75 25.56
N ASP A 170 10.60 13.06 26.86
CA ASP A 170 9.87 14.17 27.51
C ASP A 170 10.26 15.55 26.94
N ASP A 171 11.42 15.69 26.36
CA ASP A 171 11.98 16.93 25.81
C ASP A 171 11.85 17.02 24.26
N ALA A 172 11.16 16.10 23.61
CA ALA A 172 11.00 16.06 22.15
C ALA A 172 10.47 17.38 21.56
N TRP A 173 9.64 18.11 22.30
CA TRP A 173 9.09 19.41 21.93
C TRP A 173 10.16 20.53 21.83
N GLN A 174 11.34 20.34 22.43
CA GLN A 174 12.45 21.34 22.39
C GLN A 174 13.25 21.25 21.10
N THR A 175 13.36 20.07 20.53
CA THR A 175 14.13 19.80 19.31
C THR A 175 13.22 19.61 18.09
N GLY A 176 11.98 19.17 18.30
CA GLY A 176 10.98 19.03 17.25
C GLY A 176 10.52 20.39 16.71
N LEU A 177 10.44 20.50 15.39
CA LEU A 177 9.98 21.70 14.68
C LEU A 177 8.50 21.61 14.30
N TYR A 178 8.01 20.40 14.02
CA TYR A 178 6.63 20.13 13.63
C TYR A 178 6.03 19.05 14.54
N TYR A 179 4.74 19.20 14.85
CA TYR A 179 3.98 18.18 15.56
C TYR A 179 2.91 17.57 14.66
N LEU A 180 2.96 16.26 14.46
CA LEU A 180 2.14 15.51 13.51
C LEU A 180 1.01 14.69 14.15
N GLY A 181 0.66 14.93 15.43
CA GLY A 181 -0.35 14.13 16.11
C GLY A 181 0.16 12.76 16.53
N GLY A 182 -0.74 11.84 16.84
CA GLY A 182 -0.41 10.47 17.24
C GLY A 182 -0.18 9.54 16.05
N PRO A 183 0.22 8.27 16.33
CA PRO A 183 0.52 7.28 15.29
C PRO A 183 -0.66 6.96 14.36
N ASP A 184 -1.89 7.08 14.86
CA ASP A 184 -3.10 6.79 14.08
C ASP A 184 -3.64 8.01 13.31
N ASP A 185 -3.07 9.20 13.49
CA ASP A 185 -3.56 10.41 12.85
C ASP A 185 -2.51 11.05 11.93
N GLY A 186 -1.25 11.23 12.38
CA GLY A 186 -0.14 11.78 11.61
C GLY A 186 -0.35 13.17 11.01
N ALA A 187 -1.50 13.79 11.22
CA ALA A 187 -1.83 15.08 10.64
C ALA A 187 -1.09 16.22 11.33
N MET A 188 -0.39 17.05 10.54
CA MET A 188 0.31 18.22 11.06
C MET A 188 -0.65 19.16 11.81
N ARG A 189 -0.30 19.48 13.04
CA ARG A 189 -1.01 20.45 13.87
C ARG A 189 -0.49 21.86 13.65
N SER A 190 -1.40 22.81 13.57
CA SER A 190 -1.05 24.21 13.43
C SER A 190 -2.11 25.10 14.08
N HIS A 191 -1.66 26.18 14.72
CA HIS A 191 -2.53 27.21 15.33
C HIS A 191 -3.55 26.72 16.34
N GLN A 192 -3.25 25.62 17.05
CA GLN A 192 -4.10 25.11 18.14
C GLN A 192 -3.25 24.65 19.30
N TRP A 193 -3.81 24.77 20.51
CA TRP A 193 -3.26 24.16 21.71
C TRP A 193 -3.69 22.70 21.77
N GLU A 194 -2.74 21.82 21.95
CA GLU A 194 -3.00 20.42 22.18
C GLU A 194 -2.52 20.03 23.57
N ARG A 195 -3.33 19.27 24.29
CA ARG A 195 -2.89 18.67 25.52
C ARG A 195 -2.12 17.40 25.15
N LEU A 196 -0.84 17.41 25.41
CA LEU A 196 0.02 16.22 25.30
C LEU A 196 -0.14 15.47 26.62
N ASP A 197 -1.05 14.53 26.68
CA ASP A 197 -1.10 13.59 27.80
C ASP A 197 0.16 12.75 27.72
N ALA A 198 0.84 12.56 28.85
CA ALA A 198 2.04 11.74 28.92
C ALA A 198 1.70 10.33 28.41
N ILE A 199 2.39 9.93 27.36
CA ILE A 199 2.30 8.61 26.77
C ILE A 199 3.15 7.66 27.60
#